data_e7a681813bc8050505855d93663ff302
#
_entry.id   e7a681813bc8050505855d93663ff302
#
_cell.length_a   1.000
_cell.length_b   1.000
_cell.length_c   1.000
_cell.angle_alpha   90.00
_cell.angle_beta   90.00
_cell.angle_gamma   90.00
#
_symmetry.space_group_name_H-M   'P 1'
#
loop_
_entity.id
_entity.type
_entity.pdbx_description
1 polymer ?
#
loop_
_entity_poly.entity_id
_entity_poly.type
_entity_poly.pdbx_seq_one_letter_code
_entity_poly.pdbx_strand_id
1 'polypeptide(L)'
;MRGFEIERTLDEDTCSMETLPEKILKVPGIALVAAGTPACLIGLYDSAARINSLDRLFLCQISSVEYSLGKQGKKIWEAVELAANTEGIRGVIIYSSCMEVLTMWDFQREKKKIQCKVPVEILYRGPLVKRLATPLEELKMIFDRWNIEIDELNEKKIHSLKSTGSEESLCEKVNINRNMHAVESFEIQEPYFIQEIRNFANKECDILLFTPGGCTSSLKRLPINNLKNVWNTRFNDYVLSQGNITQISQEIKQKFPQNRPLYLLEAAIPRFTGINLDKIADN
;
A
#
# COMPACT_ATOMS: atom_id res chain seq x y z
N MET A 1 25.22 -5.98 6.69
CA MET A 1 24.11 -5.38 5.89
C MET A 1 23.22 -4.61 6.85
N ARG A 2 23.06 -3.29 6.66
CA ARG A 2 22.11 -2.52 7.48
C ARG A 2 20.71 -2.85 6.98
N GLY A 3 19.96 -3.64 7.73
CA GLY A 3 18.59 -4.02 7.39
C GLY A 3 17.51 -3.09 7.97
N PHE A 4 17.94 -1.98 8.60
CA PHE A 4 17.09 -1.08 9.35
C PHE A 4 17.61 0.35 9.20
N GLU A 5 16.75 1.28 8.82
CA GLU A 5 17.05 2.71 8.72
C GLU A 5 15.88 3.48 9.32
N ILE A 6 16.22 4.59 10.02
CA ILE A 6 15.23 5.52 10.56
C ILE A 6 15.34 6.82 9.76
N GLU A 7 14.29 7.16 9.02
CA GLU A 7 14.22 8.33 8.16
C GLU A 7 13.06 9.24 8.54
N ARG A 8 13.19 10.53 8.25
CA ARG A 8 12.04 11.44 8.34
C ARG A 8 11.05 11.15 7.22
N THR A 9 9.77 11.16 7.56
CA THR A 9 8.71 10.95 6.56
C THR A 9 8.65 12.05 5.51
N LEU A 10 9.08 13.27 5.83
CA LEU A 10 9.10 14.42 4.91
C LEU A 10 10.24 14.39 3.90
N ASP A 11 11.29 13.60 4.13
CA ASP A 11 12.47 13.54 3.25
C ASP A 11 12.20 12.64 2.02
N GLU A 12 11.02 12.04 1.93
CA GLU A 12 10.60 11.27 0.77
C GLU A 12 10.14 12.22 -0.36
N ASP A 13 10.95 12.37 -1.40
CA ASP A 13 10.60 13.01 -2.69
C ASP A 13 9.54 12.18 -3.44
N THR A 14 8.30 12.19 -2.93
CA THR A 14 7.24 11.29 -3.44
C THR A 14 6.18 12.00 -4.28
N CYS A 15 6.40 13.26 -4.68
CA CYS A 15 5.29 14.12 -5.07
C CYS A 15 4.93 14.19 -6.57
N SER A 16 5.60 13.51 -7.49
CA SER A 16 5.30 13.74 -8.92
C SER A 16 5.33 12.54 -9.87
N MET A 17 5.68 11.35 -9.42
CA MET A 17 5.70 10.20 -10.32
C MET A 17 4.35 9.47 -10.37
N GLU A 18 3.91 9.17 -11.59
CA GLU A 18 2.76 8.32 -11.84
C GLU A 18 2.96 6.95 -11.20
N THR A 19 2.00 6.53 -10.38
CA THR A 19 2.08 5.26 -9.68
C THR A 19 1.74 4.08 -10.60
N LEU A 20 2.24 2.88 -10.26
CA LEU A 20 1.91 1.67 -11.04
C LEU A 20 0.40 1.38 -11.11
N PRO A 21 -0.41 1.55 -10.05
CA PRO A 21 -1.86 1.45 -10.14
C PRO A 21 -2.49 2.40 -11.16
N GLU A 22 -1.99 3.62 -11.27
CA GLU A 22 -2.46 4.58 -12.27
C GLU A 22 -2.13 4.12 -13.69
N LYS A 23 -0.92 3.61 -13.90
CA LYS A 23 -0.51 3.06 -15.19
C LYS A 23 -1.42 1.90 -15.61
N ILE A 24 -1.76 1.01 -14.68
CA ILE A 24 -2.69 -0.11 -14.93
C ILE A 24 -4.09 0.42 -15.28
N LEU A 25 -4.62 1.31 -14.46
CA LEU A 25 -5.99 1.81 -14.58
C LEU A 25 -6.16 2.79 -15.77
N LYS A 26 -5.11 3.35 -16.33
CA LYS A 26 -5.17 4.13 -17.57
C LYS A 26 -5.42 3.26 -18.81
N VAL A 27 -5.11 1.97 -18.73
CA VAL A 27 -5.37 1.05 -19.85
C VAL A 27 -6.86 0.70 -19.88
N PRO A 28 -7.59 1.04 -20.97
CA PRO A 28 -9.01 0.79 -21.06
C PRO A 28 -9.36 -0.71 -20.96
N GLY A 29 -10.38 -1.03 -20.19
CA GLY A 29 -10.85 -2.41 -20.01
C GLY A 29 -10.01 -3.26 -19.07
N ILE A 30 -9.00 -2.69 -18.40
CA ILE A 30 -8.27 -3.39 -17.36
C ILE A 30 -8.83 -3.00 -15.98
N ALA A 31 -9.22 -4.01 -15.21
CA ALA A 31 -9.63 -3.86 -13.83
C ALA A 31 -8.47 -4.17 -12.88
N LEU A 32 -8.41 -3.47 -11.76
CA LEU A 32 -7.45 -3.66 -10.68
C LEU A 32 -8.18 -4.19 -9.43
N VAL A 33 -7.94 -5.44 -9.09
CA VAL A 33 -8.39 -6.03 -7.83
C VAL A 33 -7.30 -5.82 -6.79
N ALA A 34 -7.49 -4.88 -5.90
CA ALA A 34 -6.51 -4.52 -4.89
C ALA A 34 -6.76 -5.29 -3.59
N ALA A 35 -5.87 -6.22 -3.24
CA ALA A 35 -5.96 -7.01 -2.02
C ALA A 35 -5.01 -6.49 -0.93
N GLY A 36 -5.46 -6.51 0.32
CA GLY A 36 -4.64 -6.12 1.46
C GLY A 36 -5.40 -5.60 2.66
N THR A 37 -4.66 -5.15 3.66
CA THR A 37 -5.22 -4.46 4.81
C THR A 37 -5.67 -3.03 4.45
N PRO A 38 -6.52 -2.36 5.25
CA PRO A 38 -6.96 -0.98 4.99
C PRO A 38 -5.80 -0.02 4.68
N ALA A 39 -4.71 -0.09 5.46
CA ALA A 39 -3.52 0.73 5.27
C ALA A 39 -2.86 0.53 3.88
N CYS A 40 -2.99 -0.68 3.34
CA CYS A 40 -2.49 -1.01 2.01
C CYS A 40 -3.39 -0.48 0.89
N LEU A 41 -4.68 -0.37 1.11
CA LEU A 41 -5.68 -0.07 0.08
C LEU A 41 -5.91 1.42 -0.12
N ILE A 42 -5.74 2.21 0.94
CA ILE A 42 -6.06 3.63 0.94
C ILE A 42 -5.30 4.42 -0.13
N GLY A 43 -4.01 4.15 -0.30
CA GLY A 43 -3.20 4.82 -1.34
C GLY A 43 -3.58 4.41 -2.77
N LEU A 44 -4.12 3.21 -2.94
CA LEU A 44 -4.62 2.74 -4.24
C LEU A 44 -5.94 3.43 -4.61
N TYR A 45 -6.81 3.59 -3.62
CA TYR A 45 -8.03 4.37 -3.78
C TYR A 45 -7.72 5.80 -4.20
N ASP A 46 -6.79 6.48 -3.51
CA ASP A 46 -6.38 7.84 -3.84
C ASP A 46 -5.79 7.95 -5.26
N SER A 47 -4.99 6.95 -5.65
CA SER A 47 -4.43 6.88 -7.00
C SER A 47 -5.53 6.76 -8.06
N ALA A 48 -6.49 5.85 -7.87
CA ALA A 48 -7.59 5.65 -8.80
C ALA A 48 -8.54 6.86 -8.87
N ALA A 49 -8.82 7.49 -7.72
CA ALA A 49 -9.64 8.69 -7.64
C ALA A 49 -9.00 9.87 -8.42
N ARG A 50 -7.68 10.05 -8.29
CA ARG A 50 -6.93 11.11 -8.98
C ARG A 50 -7.04 11.04 -10.50
N ILE A 51 -7.13 9.83 -11.07
CA ILE A 51 -7.26 9.62 -12.51
C ILE A 51 -8.70 9.29 -12.95
N ASN A 52 -9.68 9.48 -12.04
CA ASN A 52 -11.10 9.20 -12.28
C ASN A 52 -11.40 7.79 -12.82
N SER A 53 -10.76 6.77 -12.22
CA SER A 53 -10.88 5.36 -12.63
C SER A 53 -11.30 4.43 -11.49
N LEU A 54 -12.13 4.94 -10.56
CA LEU A 54 -12.69 4.15 -9.46
C LEU A 54 -13.66 3.05 -9.93
N ASP A 55 -14.26 3.22 -11.10
CA ASP A 55 -15.14 2.28 -11.76
C ASP A 55 -14.47 0.93 -12.11
N ARG A 56 -13.14 0.93 -12.19
CA ARG A 56 -12.32 -0.25 -12.49
C ARG A 56 -11.42 -0.70 -11.35
N LEU A 57 -11.55 -0.07 -10.17
CA LEU A 57 -10.86 -0.46 -8.95
C LEU A 57 -11.79 -1.28 -8.04
N PHE A 58 -11.42 -2.52 -7.76
CA PHE A 58 -12.11 -3.44 -6.85
C PHE A 58 -11.28 -3.63 -5.61
N LEU A 59 -11.75 -3.12 -4.47
CA LEU A 59 -11.01 -3.17 -3.21
C LEU A 59 -11.38 -4.42 -2.43
N CYS A 60 -10.41 -5.29 -2.20
CA CYS A 60 -10.54 -6.49 -1.38
C CYS A 60 -9.84 -6.28 -0.03
N GLN A 61 -10.59 -5.75 0.93
CA GLN A 61 -10.08 -5.56 2.28
C GLN A 61 -10.08 -6.88 3.04
N ILE A 62 -8.93 -7.22 3.60
CA ILE A 62 -8.71 -8.45 4.36
C ILE A 62 -8.20 -8.09 5.74
N SER A 63 -8.91 -8.55 6.76
CA SER A 63 -8.53 -8.34 8.15
C SER A 63 -7.39 -9.28 8.58
N SER A 64 -6.72 -8.94 9.67
CA SER A 64 -5.68 -9.81 10.27
C SER A 64 -6.23 -11.18 10.65
N VAL A 65 -7.49 -11.24 11.09
CA VAL A 65 -8.16 -12.50 11.44
C VAL A 65 -8.36 -13.37 10.20
N GLU A 66 -8.81 -12.77 9.08
CA GLU A 66 -9.02 -13.52 7.83
C GLU A 66 -7.71 -14.05 7.26
N TYR A 67 -6.62 -13.26 7.35
CA TYR A 67 -5.28 -13.74 7.00
C TYR A 67 -4.85 -14.93 7.87
N SER A 68 -5.04 -14.83 9.19
CA SER A 68 -4.71 -15.91 10.13
C SER A 68 -5.53 -17.18 9.89
N LEU A 69 -6.74 -17.04 9.38
CA LEU A 69 -7.64 -18.16 9.05
C LEU A 69 -7.48 -18.68 7.62
N GLY A 70 -6.58 -18.10 6.82
CA GLY A 70 -6.38 -18.48 5.42
C GLY A 70 -7.56 -18.17 4.51
N LYS A 71 -8.41 -17.20 4.86
CA LYS A 71 -9.63 -16.84 4.11
C LYS A 71 -9.40 -15.84 2.99
N GLN A 72 -8.19 -15.27 2.88
CA GLN A 72 -7.85 -14.25 1.88
C GLN A 72 -8.11 -14.70 0.44
N GLY A 73 -7.79 -15.95 0.11
CA GLY A 73 -7.96 -16.49 -1.23
C GLY A 73 -9.40 -16.42 -1.71
N LYS A 74 -10.37 -16.81 -0.88
CA LYS A 74 -11.80 -16.77 -1.21
C LYS A 74 -12.24 -15.33 -1.53
N LYS A 75 -11.91 -14.37 -0.66
CA LYS A 75 -12.27 -12.96 -0.86
C LYS A 75 -11.66 -12.36 -2.12
N ILE A 76 -10.40 -12.68 -2.40
CA ILE A 76 -9.73 -12.19 -3.61
C ILE A 76 -10.46 -12.71 -4.86
N TRP A 77 -10.83 -13.99 -4.87
CA TRP A 77 -11.50 -14.55 -6.02
C TRP A 77 -12.93 -14.04 -6.20
N GLU A 78 -13.67 -13.80 -5.14
CA GLU A 78 -14.98 -13.12 -5.20
C GLU A 78 -14.86 -11.73 -5.85
N ALA A 79 -13.81 -10.97 -5.49
CA ALA A 79 -13.54 -9.67 -6.12
C ALA A 79 -13.11 -9.81 -7.59
N VAL A 80 -12.34 -10.84 -7.94
CA VAL A 80 -11.94 -11.14 -9.33
C VAL A 80 -13.15 -11.51 -10.18
N GLU A 81 -14.03 -12.35 -9.68
CA GLU A 81 -15.26 -12.74 -10.39
C GLU A 81 -16.17 -11.53 -10.65
N LEU A 82 -16.33 -10.66 -9.65
CA LEU A 82 -17.07 -9.42 -9.80
C LEU A 82 -16.46 -8.53 -10.88
N ALA A 83 -15.15 -8.33 -10.85
CA ALA A 83 -14.42 -7.53 -11.83
C ALA A 83 -14.54 -8.15 -13.24
N ALA A 84 -14.33 -9.45 -13.37
CA ALA A 84 -14.39 -10.17 -14.65
C ALA A 84 -15.80 -10.19 -15.30
N ASN A 85 -16.85 -10.04 -14.48
CA ASN A 85 -18.23 -9.98 -14.96
C ASN A 85 -18.72 -8.53 -15.19
N THR A 86 -17.93 -7.52 -14.87
CA THR A 86 -18.26 -6.11 -15.12
C THR A 86 -18.14 -5.82 -16.62
N GLU A 87 -19.13 -5.13 -17.17
CA GLU A 87 -19.15 -4.77 -18.57
C GLU A 87 -17.94 -3.92 -18.98
N GLY A 88 -17.37 -4.20 -20.14
CA GLY A 88 -16.21 -3.51 -20.68
C GLY A 88 -14.85 -3.96 -20.11
N ILE A 89 -14.82 -4.85 -19.12
CA ILE A 89 -13.57 -5.42 -18.60
C ILE A 89 -13.11 -6.56 -19.51
N ARG A 90 -11.84 -6.48 -19.93
CA ARG A 90 -11.17 -7.45 -20.80
C ARG A 90 -9.95 -8.13 -20.16
N GLY A 91 -9.57 -7.69 -18.95
CA GLY A 91 -8.50 -8.30 -18.16
C GLY A 91 -8.52 -7.82 -16.72
N VAL A 92 -8.09 -8.66 -15.80
CA VAL A 92 -8.04 -8.37 -14.36
C VAL A 92 -6.62 -8.54 -13.83
N ILE A 93 -6.11 -7.51 -13.21
CA ILE A 93 -4.84 -7.58 -12.47
C ILE A 93 -5.15 -7.60 -10.98
N ILE A 94 -4.72 -8.66 -10.29
CA ILE A 94 -4.73 -8.72 -8.84
C ILE A 94 -3.49 -7.97 -8.34
N TYR A 95 -3.67 -6.88 -7.61
CA TYR A 95 -2.59 -6.10 -7.02
C TYR A 95 -2.46 -6.44 -5.55
N SER A 96 -1.63 -7.43 -5.29
CA SER A 96 -1.51 -8.13 -4.03
C SER A 96 -0.48 -7.47 -3.11
N SER A 97 -0.71 -7.51 -1.81
CA SER A 97 0.18 -6.90 -0.81
C SER A 97 1.27 -7.85 -0.31
N CYS A 98 2.14 -7.37 0.58
CA CYS A 98 3.08 -8.24 1.30
C CYS A 98 2.39 -9.32 2.14
N MET A 99 1.13 -9.10 2.53
CA MET A 99 0.41 -10.04 3.39
C MET A 99 0.14 -11.36 2.69
N GLU A 100 -0.16 -11.34 1.39
CA GLU A 100 -0.34 -12.57 0.61
C GLU A 100 0.97 -13.34 0.48
N VAL A 101 2.10 -12.63 0.41
CA VAL A 101 3.44 -13.28 0.41
C VAL A 101 3.75 -13.89 1.77
N LEU A 102 3.50 -13.15 2.87
CA LEU A 102 3.74 -13.63 4.24
C LEU A 102 2.86 -14.82 4.60
N THR A 103 1.63 -14.86 4.10
CA THR A 103 0.70 -15.97 4.32
C THR A 103 0.85 -17.10 3.30
N MET A 104 1.86 -17.01 2.42
CA MET A 104 2.18 -18.01 1.40
C MET A 104 0.99 -18.37 0.51
N TRP A 105 0.15 -17.37 0.17
CA TRP A 105 -0.97 -17.58 -0.73
C TRP A 105 -0.47 -17.92 -2.14
N ASP A 106 -0.84 -19.10 -2.64
CA ASP A 106 -0.42 -19.61 -3.94
C ASP A 106 -1.47 -19.27 -5.02
N PHE A 107 -1.27 -18.14 -5.67
CA PHE A 107 -2.10 -17.69 -6.78
C PHE A 107 -2.17 -18.72 -7.92
N GLN A 108 -1.06 -19.33 -8.28
CA GLN A 108 -1.02 -20.26 -9.43
C GLN A 108 -1.84 -21.53 -9.18
N ARG A 109 -1.80 -22.00 -7.93
CA ARG A 109 -2.62 -23.13 -7.50
C ARG A 109 -4.11 -22.78 -7.50
N GLU A 110 -4.45 -21.61 -6.98
CA GLU A 110 -5.83 -21.16 -6.91
C GLU A 110 -6.39 -20.85 -8.31
N LYS A 111 -5.63 -20.19 -9.17
CA LYS A 111 -6.01 -19.85 -10.55
C LYS A 111 -6.45 -21.09 -11.36
N LYS A 112 -5.81 -22.26 -11.15
CA LYS A 112 -6.17 -23.51 -11.81
C LYS A 112 -7.57 -24.02 -11.47
N LYS A 113 -8.15 -23.59 -10.36
CA LYS A 113 -9.46 -24.03 -9.88
C LYS A 113 -10.60 -23.15 -10.41
N ILE A 114 -10.30 -22.00 -10.98
CA ILE A 114 -11.26 -20.96 -11.30
C ILE A 114 -11.25 -20.69 -12.80
N GLN A 115 -12.44 -20.68 -13.40
CA GLN A 115 -12.63 -20.30 -14.79
C GLN A 115 -13.14 -18.86 -14.85
N CYS A 116 -12.27 -17.95 -15.31
CA CYS A 116 -12.67 -16.58 -15.58
C CYS A 116 -12.87 -16.36 -17.08
N LYS A 117 -13.84 -15.51 -17.42
CA LYS A 117 -14.14 -15.12 -18.81
C LYS A 117 -13.03 -14.29 -19.45
N VAL A 118 -12.24 -13.63 -18.63
CA VAL A 118 -11.13 -12.75 -19.03
C VAL A 118 -9.83 -13.23 -18.41
N PRO A 119 -8.67 -12.92 -19.00
CA PRO A 119 -7.39 -13.26 -18.41
C PRO A 119 -7.19 -12.57 -17.06
N VAL A 120 -6.58 -13.30 -16.12
CA VAL A 120 -6.29 -12.82 -14.76
C VAL A 120 -4.81 -13.05 -14.46
N GLU A 121 -4.13 -12.03 -14.01
CA GLU A 121 -2.72 -12.10 -13.56
C GLU A 121 -2.53 -11.38 -12.23
N ILE A 122 -1.40 -11.66 -11.58
CA ILE A 122 -1.06 -11.07 -10.29
C ILE A 122 0.20 -10.23 -10.38
N LEU A 123 0.17 -9.07 -9.73
CA LEU A 123 1.32 -8.25 -9.40
C LEU A 123 1.41 -8.11 -7.88
N TYR A 124 2.51 -8.55 -7.33
CA TYR A 124 2.79 -8.35 -5.91
C TYR A 124 3.39 -6.97 -5.68
N ARG A 125 3.07 -6.35 -4.57
CA ARG A 125 3.60 -5.06 -4.13
C ARG A 125 4.17 -5.14 -2.72
N GLY A 126 5.04 -4.20 -2.42
CA GLY A 126 5.59 -4.02 -1.08
C GLY A 126 7.02 -4.50 -0.93
N PRO A 127 7.66 -4.13 0.17
CA PRO A 127 9.09 -4.30 0.39
C PRO A 127 9.53 -5.74 0.65
N LEU A 128 8.60 -6.63 1.00
CA LEU A 128 8.90 -8.04 1.32
C LEU A 128 8.81 -8.95 0.09
N VAL A 129 8.44 -8.40 -1.05
CA VAL A 129 8.35 -9.16 -2.30
C VAL A 129 9.72 -9.27 -2.95
N LYS A 130 10.24 -10.49 -3.04
CA LYS A 130 11.47 -10.77 -3.80
C LYS A 130 11.14 -10.79 -5.29
N ARG A 131 11.81 -9.95 -6.08
CA ARG A 131 11.56 -9.80 -7.51
C ARG A 131 12.83 -10.05 -8.31
N LEU A 132 12.66 -10.62 -9.50
CA LEU A 132 13.69 -10.73 -10.52
C LEU A 132 13.61 -9.58 -11.54
N ALA A 133 12.43 -8.94 -11.64
CA ALA A 133 12.15 -7.81 -12.51
C ALA A 133 11.48 -6.67 -11.72
N THR A 134 11.54 -5.47 -12.24
CA THR A 134 10.80 -4.35 -11.66
C THR A 134 9.30 -4.54 -11.83
N PRO A 135 8.43 -3.95 -10.97
CA PRO A 135 6.99 -4.06 -11.14
C PRO A 135 6.48 -3.55 -12.50
N LEU A 136 7.17 -2.60 -13.11
CA LEU A 136 6.86 -2.11 -14.44
C LEU A 136 7.20 -3.12 -15.54
N GLU A 137 8.33 -3.79 -15.43
CA GLU A 137 8.70 -4.87 -16.36
C GLU A 137 7.76 -6.06 -16.23
N GLU A 138 7.37 -6.44 -15.00
CA GLU A 138 6.35 -7.48 -14.78
C GLU A 138 5.02 -7.10 -15.42
N LEU A 139 4.58 -5.84 -15.29
CA LEU A 139 3.37 -5.34 -15.93
C LEU A 139 3.47 -5.40 -17.47
N LYS A 140 4.60 -4.99 -18.03
CA LYS A 140 4.84 -5.10 -19.49
C LYS A 140 4.72 -6.53 -19.96
N MET A 141 5.36 -7.49 -19.27
CA MET A 141 5.26 -8.91 -19.61
C MET A 141 3.82 -9.45 -19.54
N ILE A 142 2.99 -8.95 -18.63
CA ILE A 142 1.56 -9.32 -18.55
C ILE A 142 0.82 -8.80 -19.78
N PHE A 143 1.00 -7.54 -20.12
CA PHE A 143 0.30 -6.93 -21.25
C PHE A 143 0.74 -7.50 -22.60
N ASP A 144 2.02 -7.82 -22.75
CA ASP A 144 2.52 -8.52 -23.94
C ASP A 144 1.83 -9.89 -24.12
N ARG A 145 1.68 -10.67 -23.02
CA ARG A 145 0.93 -11.94 -23.06
C ARG A 145 -0.54 -11.78 -23.40
N TRP A 146 -1.12 -10.63 -23.09
CA TRP A 146 -2.52 -10.34 -23.37
C TRP A 146 -2.74 -9.65 -24.73
N ASN A 147 -1.67 -9.43 -25.50
CA ASN A 147 -1.66 -8.65 -26.75
C ASN A 147 -2.29 -7.25 -26.56
N ILE A 148 -1.94 -6.59 -25.46
CA ILE A 148 -2.36 -5.24 -25.15
C ILE A 148 -1.18 -4.31 -25.46
N GLU A 149 -1.34 -3.49 -26.50
CA GLU A 149 -0.37 -2.44 -26.79
C GLU A 149 -0.43 -1.33 -25.74
N ILE A 150 0.73 -0.94 -25.26
CA ILE A 150 0.86 0.12 -24.28
C ILE A 150 1.58 1.27 -24.97
N ASP A 151 0.83 2.14 -25.62
CA ASP A 151 1.39 3.30 -26.35
C ASP A 151 2.06 4.35 -25.44
N GLU A 152 1.88 4.32 -24.12
CA GLU A 152 2.36 5.36 -23.21
C GLU A 152 2.89 4.88 -21.85
N LEU A 153 3.82 3.94 -21.84
CA LEU A 153 4.70 3.80 -20.66
C LEU A 153 6.01 4.57 -20.81
N ASN A 154 6.11 5.46 -21.78
CA ASN A 154 7.29 6.29 -22.03
C ASN A 154 7.36 7.45 -21.04
N GLU A 155 8.42 7.47 -20.24
CA GLU A 155 8.76 8.45 -19.20
C GLU A 155 9.06 9.88 -19.71
N LYS A 156 8.76 10.19 -20.95
CA LYS A 156 9.10 11.49 -21.57
C LYS A 156 7.86 12.26 -22.02
N LYS A 157 7.15 12.89 -21.08
CA LYS A 157 6.42 14.16 -21.28
C LYS A 157 5.55 14.54 -20.09
N ILE A 158 6.15 14.96 -18.99
CA ILE A 158 5.46 15.84 -18.03
C ILE A 158 6.46 16.93 -17.60
N HIS A 159 6.84 17.77 -18.54
CA HIS A 159 7.31 19.12 -18.27
C HIS A 159 6.31 20.07 -18.94
N SER A 160 5.34 20.50 -18.19
CA SER A 160 4.54 21.73 -18.36
C SER A 160 3.07 21.53 -17.95
N LEU A 161 2.82 21.54 -16.67
CA LEU A 161 1.58 22.07 -16.12
C LEU A 161 1.94 22.60 -14.73
N LYS A 162 2.32 23.88 -14.70
CA LYS A 162 2.38 24.64 -13.45
C LYS A 162 0.96 24.74 -12.95
N SER A 163 0.66 24.04 -11.86
CA SER A 163 -0.57 24.20 -11.13
C SER A 163 -0.52 25.47 -10.29
N THR A 164 -1.18 26.51 -10.76
CA THR A 164 -1.74 27.55 -9.90
C THR A 164 -3.03 26.96 -9.30
N GLY A 165 -3.02 26.57 -8.04
CA GLY A 165 -4.20 26.05 -7.36
C GLY A 165 -3.93 25.93 -5.88
N SER A 166 -4.60 26.76 -5.10
CA SER A 166 -4.60 26.85 -3.65
C SER A 166 -4.72 25.49 -2.94
N GLU A 167 -3.91 25.33 -1.89
CA GLU A 167 -3.93 24.21 -0.93
C GLU A 167 -5.23 24.18 -0.10
N GLU A 168 -6.33 23.77 -0.69
CA GLU A 168 -7.49 23.31 0.05
C GLU A 168 -7.42 21.80 0.21
N SER A 169 -7.44 21.35 1.45
CA SER A 169 -7.46 19.96 1.89
C SER A 169 -8.34 19.09 0.99
N LEU A 170 -7.73 18.11 0.31
CA LEU A 170 -8.40 17.10 -0.52
C LEU A 170 -9.40 16.22 0.25
N CYS A 171 -9.47 16.34 1.58
CA CYS A 171 -10.37 15.55 2.45
C CYS A 171 -11.84 15.94 2.39
N GLU A 172 -12.21 17.14 1.92
CA GLU A 172 -13.61 17.62 2.08
C GLU A 172 -14.49 17.55 0.82
N LYS A 173 -13.98 17.17 -0.33
CA LYS A 173 -14.75 17.18 -1.59
C LYS A 173 -14.74 15.90 -2.41
N VAL A 174 -14.44 14.76 -1.85
CA VAL A 174 -14.71 13.50 -2.55
C VAL A 174 -16.16 13.15 -2.33
N ASN A 175 -17.01 13.69 -3.19
CA ASN A 175 -18.38 13.20 -3.36
C ASN A 175 -18.26 11.73 -3.80
N ILE A 176 -18.48 10.81 -2.86
CA ILE A 176 -18.37 9.36 -3.07
C ILE A 176 -19.40 8.99 -4.14
N ASN A 177 -18.96 8.93 -5.37
CA ASN A 177 -19.79 8.50 -6.47
C ASN A 177 -20.11 7.01 -6.25
N ARG A 178 -21.42 6.68 -6.16
CA ARG A 178 -21.98 5.38 -5.73
C ARG A 178 -21.66 4.18 -6.64
N ASN A 179 -20.70 4.28 -7.53
CA ASN A 179 -20.28 3.21 -8.44
C ASN A 179 -19.03 2.46 -7.99
N MET A 180 -18.73 2.47 -6.67
CA MET A 180 -17.68 1.62 -6.15
C MET A 180 -18.18 0.18 -6.08
N HIS A 181 -17.64 -0.68 -6.92
CA HIS A 181 -17.78 -2.12 -6.82
C HIS A 181 -16.88 -2.60 -5.66
N ALA A 182 -17.38 -2.54 -4.44
CA ALA A 182 -16.74 -3.19 -3.30
C ALA A 182 -17.43 -4.53 -3.06
N VAL A 183 -16.67 -5.56 -2.75
CA VAL A 183 -17.20 -6.89 -2.36
C VAL A 183 -18.02 -6.81 -1.06
N GLU A 184 -17.88 -5.73 -0.31
CA GLU A 184 -18.72 -5.29 0.82
C GLU A 184 -18.68 -3.76 0.84
N SER A 185 -19.66 -3.11 1.46
CA SER A 185 -19.67 -1.65 1.63
C SER A 185 -18.36 -1.20 2.28
N PHE A 186 -17.43 -0.72 1.45
CA PHE A 186 -16.10 -0.33 1.89
C PHE A 186 -16.18 1.08 2.47
N GLU A 187 -16.38 1.14 3.78
CA GLU A 187 -15.97 2.34 4.51
C GLU A 187 -14.44 2.34 4.53
N ILE A 188 -13.84 3.36 3.92
CA ILE A 188 -12.38 3.56 3.97
C ILE A 188 -12.02 3.83 5.43
N GLN A 189 -11.73 2.76 6.17
CA GLN A 189 -11.25 2.89 7.54
C GLN A 189 -9.84 3.46 7.48
N GLU A 190 -9.67 4.62 8.06
CA GLU A 190 -8.37 5.22 8.21
C GLU A 190 -7.51 4.33 9.12
N PRO A 191 -6.25 4.02 8.74
CA PRO A 191 -5.35 3.27 9.61
C PRO A 191 -5.21 3.96 10.97
N TYR A 192 -5.28 3.20 12.06
CA TYR A 192 -5.27 3.76 13.42
C TYR A 192 -4.09 4.69 13.68
N PHE A 193 -2.91 4.37 13.14
CA PHE A 193 -1.72 5.20 13.33
C PHE A 193 -1.86 6.60 12.72
N ILE A 194 -2.73 6.81 11.74
CA ILE A 194 -3.02 8.13 11.18
C ILE A 194 -3.76 9.00 12.22
N GLN A 195 -4.72 8.41 12.92
CA GLN A 195 -5.44 9.10 14.00
C GLN A 195 -4.49 9.44 15.14
N GLU A 196 -3.63 8.50 15.52
CA GLU A 196 -2.62 8.75 16.56
C GLU A 196 -1.63 9.85 16.17
N ILE A 197 -1.15 9.87 14.92
CA ILE A 197 -0.29 10.96 14.45
C ILE A 197 -1.00 12.31 14.55
N ARG A 198 -2.30 12.41 14.21
CA ARG A 198 -3.06 13.64 14.40
C ARG A 198 -3.16 14.06 15.87
N ASN A 199 -3.40 13.09 16.76
CA ASN A 199 -3.50 13.33 18.20
C ASN A 199 -2.19 13.87 18.79
N PHE A 200 -1.04 13.52 18.19
CA PHE A 200 0.29 13.92 18.62
C PHE A 200 0.91 15.08 17.84
N ALA A 201 0.31 15.50 16.72
CA ALA A 201 0.87 16.50 15.80
C ALA A 201 1.27 17.83 16.48
N ASN A 202 0.53 18.24 17.51
CA ASN A 202 0.74 19.50 18.25
C ASN A 202 1.49 19.29 19.58
N LYS A 203 1.99 18.10 19.87
CA LYS A 203 2.74 17.81 21.09
C LYS A 203 4.25 17.90 20.84
N GLU A 204 4.98 18.29 21.86
CA GLU A 204 6.46 18.28 21.82
C GLU A 204 7.01 16.86 21.99
N CYS A 205 6.79 16.02 20.99
CA CYS A 205 7.24 14.64 20.96
C CYS A 205 7.71 14.25 19.57
N ASP A 206 8.47 13.17 19.49
CA ASP A 206 8.75 12.47 18.24
C ASP A 206 7.85 11.24 18.12
N ILE A 207 7.49 10.91 16.90
CA ILE A 207 6.68 9.74 16.58
C ILE A 207 7.50 8.86 15.64
N LEU A 208 7.76 7.62 16.02
CA LEU A 208 8.39 6.62 15.16
C LEU A 208 7.36 5.59 14.73
N LEU A 209 7.02 5.63 13.44
CA LEU A 209 6.17 4.61 12.82
C LEU A 209 7.04 3.40 12.47
N PHE A 210 6.80 2.30 13.18
CA PHE A 210 7.49 1.04 12.96
C PHE A 210 6.86 0.30 11.76
N THR A 211 7.52 0.38 10.60
CA THR A 211 6.97 -0.10 9.33
C THR A 211 8.08 -0.50 8.37
N PRO A 212 7.87 -1.50 7.52
CA PRO A 212 8.74 -1.71 6.36
C PRO A 212 8.60 -0.55 5.37
N GLY A 213 9.63 -0.31 4.60
CA GLY A 213 9.57 0.70 3.54
C GLY A 213 8.36 0.50 2.62
N GLY A 214 7.69 1.57 2.23
CA GLY A 214 6.53 1.53 1.33
C GLY A 214 5.15 1.41 1.99
N CYS A 215 5.07 1.16 3.31
CA CYS A 215 3.79 1.15 4.04
C CYS A 215 3.35 2.55 4.51
N THR A 216 4.03 3.59 4.07
CA THR A 216 3.82 5.00 4.48
C THR A 216 2.89 5.78 3.54
N SER A 217 2.38 5.17 2.48
CA SER A 217 1.56 5.86 1.47
C SER A 217 0.33 6.57 2.05
N SER A 218 -0.26 6.03 3.11
CA SER A 218 -1.40 6.66 3.80
C SER A 218 -1.04 7.96 4.54
N LEU A 219 0.24 8.18 4.86
CA LEU A 219 0.71 9.42 5.51
C LEU A 219 0.54 10.64 4.61
N LYS A 220 0.48 10.46 3.29
CA LYS A 220 0.23 11.54 2.32
C LYS A 220 -1.12 12.24 2.52
N ARG A 221 -2.03 11.64 3.25
CA ARG A 221 -3.32 12.25 3.64
C ARG A 221 -3.22 13.22 4.81
N LEU A 222 -2.07 13.25 5.50
CA LEU A 222 -1.86 14.18 6.60
C LEU A 222 -1.29 15.50 6.09
N PRO A 223 -1.70 16.64 6.68
CA PRO A 223 -1.05 17.91 6.43
C PRO A 223 0.45 17.82 6.75
N ILE A 224 1.30 18.49 5.94
CA ILE A 224 2.76 18.48 6.11
C ILE A 224 3.17 18.87 7.54
N ASN A 225 2.46 19.81 8.15
CA ASN A 225 2.73 20.24 9.52
C ASN A 225 2.60 19.12 10.54
N ASN A 226 1.74 18.12 10.29
CA ASN A 226 1.56 16.96 11.17
C ASN A 226 2.69 15.95 11.03
N LEU A 227 3.51 16.04 9.98
CA LEU A 227 4.58 15.10 9.68
C LEU A 227 5.97 15.57 10.14
N LYS A 228 6.10 16.79 10.66
CA LYS A 228 7.41 17.37 11.05
C LYS A 228 8.24 16.52 11.99
N ASN A 229 7.57 15.82 12.92
CA ASN A 229 8.19 15.00 13.95
C ASN A 229 7.87 13.50 13.75
N VAL A 230 7.44 13.13 12.54
CA VAL A 230 7.13 11.75 12.20
C VAL A 230 8.31 11.14 11.46
N TRP A 231 8.77 10.05 12.01
CA TRP A 231 9.85 9.23 11.49
C TRP A 231 9.29 7.87 11.10
N ASN A 232 9.91 7.21 10.15
CA ASN A 232 9.56 5.84 9.82
C ASN A 232 10.80 4.96 9.81
N THR A 233 10.60 3.69 10.13
CA THR A 233 11.63 2.68 9.94
C THR A 233 11.51 2.13 8.53
N ARG A 234 12.63 1.81 7.91
CA ARG A 234 12.67 1.09 6.64
C ARG A 234 13.32 -0.27 6.86
N PHE A 235 12.63 -1.14 7.59
CA PHE A 235 13.15 -2.47 7.79
C PHE A 235 12.80 -3.40 6.62
N ASN A 236 13.68 -4.35 6.38
CA ASN A 236 13.50 -5.39 5.36
C ASN A 236 13.08 -6.73 5.98
N ASP A 237 12.95 -7.74 5.13
CA ASP A 237 12.59 -9.10 5.53
C ASP A 237 13.59 -9.74 6.51
N TYR A 238 14.85 -9.36 6.45
CA TYR A 238 15.88 -9.85 7.37
C TYR A 238 15.59 -9.41 8.83
N VAL A 239 15.25 -8.14 9.02
CA VAL A 239 14.89 -7.62 10.37
C VAL A 239 13.66 -8.33 10.92
N LEU A 240 12.65 -8.56 10.06
CA LEU A 240 11.46 -9.31 10.44
C LEU A 240 11.77 -10.76 10.85
N SER A 241 12.65 -11.43 10.10
CA SER A 241 12.98 -12.83 10.34
C SER A 241 13.88 -13.05 11.56
N GLN A 242 14.79 -12.11 11.83
CA GLN A 242 15.74 -12.24 12.95
C GLN A 242 15.15 -11.80 14.29
N GLY A 243 14.14 -10.92 14.28
CA GLY A 243 13.51 -10.42 15.50
C GLY A 243 14.50 -9.79 16.49
N ASN A 244 15.59 -9.20 16.00
CA ASN A 244 16.67 -8.67 16.85
C ASN A 244 16.25 -7.34 17.51
N ILE A 245 15.39 -7.45 18.50
CA ILE A 245 14.81 -6.34 19.26
C ILE A 245 15.92 -5.47 19.91
N THR A 246 16.98 -6.10 20.40
CA THR A 246 18.08 -5.39 21.08
C THR A 246 18.79 -4.42 20.13
N GLN A 247 19.11 -4.84 18.92
CA GLN A 247 19.74 -3.98 17.93
C GLN A 247 18.82 -2.82 17.53
N ILE A 248 17.54 -3.11 17.28
CA ILE A 248 16.53 -2.09 16.94
C ILE A 248 16.44 -1.05 18.07
N SER A 249 16.34 -1.49 19.32
CA SER A 249 16.28 -0.62 20.48
C SER A 249 17.52 0.29 20.61
N GLN A 250 18.71 -0.26 20.37
CA GLN A 250 19.95 0.52 20.37
C GLN A 250 19.97 1.61 19.30
N GLU A 251 19.57 1.28 18.09
CA GLU A 251 19.51 2.25 16.98
C GLU A 251 18.49 3.38 17.26
N ILE A 252 17.33 3.03 17.84
CA ILE A 252 16.34 4.03 18.28
C ILE A 252 16.93 4.95 19.34
N LYS A 253 17.58 4.42 20.37
CA LYS A 253 18.20 5.21 21.44
C LYS A 253 19.32 6.14 20.93
N GLN A 254 20.07 5.71 19.92
CA GLN A 254 21.11 6.54 19.30
C GLN A 254 20.52 7.67 18.46
N LYS A 255 19.37 7.44 17.81
CA LYS A 255 18.74 8.41 16.91
C LYS A 255 17.95 9.48 17.65
N PHE A 256 17.27 9.10 18.74
CA PHE A 256 16.38 10.01 19.45
C PHE A 256 16.96 10.42 20.82
N PRO A 257 17.00 11.74 21.12
CA PRO A 257 17.50 12.23 22.39
C PRO A 257 16.53 11.88 23.53
N GLN A 258 17.05 11.51 24.70
CA GLN A 258 16.25 11.07 25.85
C GLN A 258 15.44 12.20 26.53
N ASN A 259 15.69 13.45 26.16
CA ASN A 259 14.99 14.60 26.74
C ASN A 259 13.64 14.92 26.07
N ARG A 260 13.24 14.14 25.06
CA ARG A 260 11.98 14.32 24.33
C ARG A 260 11.21 13.02 24.28
N PRO A 261 9.90 13.02 24.57
CA PRO A 261 9.10 11.81 24.47
C PRO A 261 9.11 11.24 23.05
N LEU A 262 9.28 9.93 22.93
CA LEU A 262 9.19 9.18 21.69
C LEU A 262 8.01 8.23 21.76
N TYR A 263 7.06 8.36 20.82
CA TYR A 263 5.94 7.44 20.66
C TYR A 263 6.24 6.44 19.55
N LEU A 264 6.14 5.15 19.90
CA LEU A 264 6.29 4.06 18.93
C LEU A 264 4.92 3.65 18.44
N LEU A 265 4.70 3.75 17.14
CA LEU A 265 3.49 3.28 16.46
C LEU A 265 3.85 2.14 15.52
N GLU A 266 2.98 1.14 15.41
CA GLU A 266 3.20 0.01 14.51
C GLU A 266 2.24 0.02 13.32
N ALA A 267 2.76 -0.35 12.15
CA ALA A 267 1.93 -0.69 10.99
C ALA A 267 1.45 -2.16 11.06
N ALA A 268 0.65 -2.58 10.09
CA ALA A 268 0.04 -3.92 10.10
C ALA A 268 1.06 -5.07 10.07
N ILE A 269 2.17 -4.93 9.34
CA ILE A 269 3.15 -6.02 9.20
C ILE A 269 3.88 -6.34 10.50
N PRO A 270 4.45 -5.38 11.25
CA PRO A 270 5.06 -5.65 12.56
C PRO A 270 4.10 -6.36 13.50
N ARG A 271 2.86 -5.88 13.57
CA ARG A 271 1.82 -6.49 14.39
C ARG A 271 1.54 -7.95 14.00
N PHE A 272 1.44 -8.21 12.70
CA PHE A 272 1.19 -9.56 12.17
C PHE A 272 2.37 -10.51 12.43
N THR A 273 3.61 -10.02 12.34
CA THR A 273 4.81 -10.82 12.55
C THR A 273 5.18 -11.00 14.02
N GLY A 274 4.40 -10.42 14.94
CA GLY A 274 4.59 -10.59 16.38
C GLY A 274 5.76 -9.80 16.97
N ILE A 275 6.21 -8.74 16.29
CA ILE A 275 7.20 -7.82 16.88
C ILE A 275 6.53 -7.09 18.04
N ASN A 276 7.14 -7.21 19.22
CA ASN A 276 6.61 -6.60 20.43
C ASN A 276 7.29 -5.24 20.68
N LEU A 277 6.56 -4.15 20.42
CA LEU A 277 7.06 -2.80 20.65
C LEU A 277 7.32 -2.46 22.12
N ASP A 278 6.58 -3.08 23.07
CA ASP A 278 6.81 -2.85 24.51
C ASP A 278 8.22 -3.29 24.89
N LYS A 279 8.67 -4.45 24.38
CA LYS A 279 10.06 -4.91 24.58
C LYS A 279 11.10 -4.00 23.93
N ILE A 280 10.74 -3.26 22.89
CA ILE A 280 11.63 -2.25 22.28
C ILE A 280 11.71 -1.02 23.17
N ALA A 281 10.58 -0.62 23.75
CA ALA A 281 10.49 0.53 24.63
C ALA A 281 11.20 0.30 25.98
N ASP A 282 11.12 -0.91 26.53
CA ASP A 282 11.70 -1.27 27.84
C ASP A 282 13.23 -1.47 27.80
N ASN A 283 13.81 -1.74 26.63
CA ASN A 283 15.25 -1.90 26.45
C ASN A 283 15.95 -0.58 26.09
#